data_10d10e4b98ea29d9f7f01ed51f619750
#
_entry.id   10d10e4b98ea29d9f7f01ed51f619750
#
_cell.length_a   1.000
_cell.length_b   1.000
_cell.length_c   1.000
_cell.angle_alpha   90.00
_cell.angle_beta   90.00
_cell.angle_gamma   90.00
#
_symmetry.space_group_name_H-M   'P 1'
#
loop_
_entity.id
_entity.type
_entity.pdbx_description
1 polymer ?
#
loop_
_entity_poly.entity_id
_entity_poly.type
_entity_poly.pdbx_seq_one_letter_code
_entity_poly.pdbx_strand_id
1 'polypeptide(L)'
;MPKVHISTPDSDVMDMFLSRGWGISLTPDHCDLLCFTGGADVSPFLYGERPHPTTHFSALRDNKEIALWKSKPPKFPKIGICRGAQLGNVLCGGTLWQNVDKHEGRHPAKDLSGLMSPG
;
A
#
# COMPACT_ATOMS: atom_id res chain seq x y z
N MET A 1 15.00 11.66 -14.24
CA MET A 1 14.63 11.58 -12.82
C MET A 1 13.41 10.69 -12.69
N PRO A 2 13.50 9.58 -11.96
CA PRO A 2 12.33 8.75 -11.72
C PRO A 2 11.33 9.47 -10.83
N LYS A 3 10.05 9.16 -11.01
CA LYS A 3 8.97 9.77 -10.26
C LYS A 3 8.12 8.71 -9.57
N VAL A 4 7.75 8.98 -8.34
CA VAL A 4 6.83 8.13 -7.57
C VAL A 4 5.51 8.84 -7.34
N HIS A 5 4.41 8.11 -7.50
CA HIS A 5 3.10 8.58 -7.05
C HIS A 5 2.75 7.88 -5.75
N ILE A 6 2.48 8.67 -4.72
CA ILE A 6 2.17 8.18 -3.38
C ILE A 6 0.66 8.16 -3.19
N SER A 7 0.11 7.01 -2.84
CA SER A 7 -1.34 6.80 -2.79
C SER A 7 -2.05 7.70 -1.79
N THR A 8 -1.43 7.92 -0.65
CA THR A 8 -1.92 8.86 0.36
C THR A 8 -0.73 9.67 0.84
N PRO A 9 -0.80 10.99 0.81
CA PRO A 9 0.34 11.83 1.20
C PRO A 9 0.87 11.47 2.58
N ASP A 10 2.20 11.35 2.66
CA ASP A 10 2.92 11.04 3.88
C ASP A 10 4.28 11.75 3.78
N SER A 11 4.51 12.70 4.68
CA SER A 11 5.70 13.55 4.59
C SER A 11 7.00 12.75 4.75
N ASP A 12 7.02 11.74 5.61
CA ASP A 12 8.22 10.94 5.83
C ASP A 12 8.55 10.10 4.60
N VAL A 13 7.53 9.53 3.98
CA VAL A 13 7.70 8.76 2.74
C VAL A 13 8.16 9.67 1.60
N MET A 14 7.55 10.85 1.47
CA MET A 14 7.96 11.83 0.46
C MET A 14 9.42 12.23 0.64
N ASP A 15 9.83 12.53 1.87
CA ASP A 15 11.20 12.90 2.18
C ASP A 15 12.18 11.77 1.86
N MET A 16 11.80 10.54 2.12
CA MET A 16 12.61 9.38 1.79
C MET A 16 12.90 9.31 0.28
N PHE A 17 11.88 9.48 -0.54
CA PHE A 17 12.07 9.44 -1.98
C PHE A 17 12.84 10.65 -2.49
N LEU A 18 12.51 11.85 -2.01
CA LEU A 18 13.20 13.06 -2.42
C LEU A 18 14.70 13.00 -2.07
N SER A 19 15.04 12.46 -0.89
CA SER A 19 16.44 12.35 -0.47
C SER A 19 17.25 11.40 -1.34
N ARG A 20 16.59 10.54 -2.10
CA ARG A 20 17.23 9.59 -3.00
C ARG A 20 17.15 9.99 -4.47
N GLY A 21 16.79 11.24 -4.74
CA GLY A 21 16.77 11.78 -6.10
C GLY A 21 15.50 11.46 -6.89
N TRP A 22 14.45 10.98 -6.23
CA TRP A 22 13.16 10.78 -6.88
C TRP A 22 12.36 12.09 -6.90
N GLY A 23 11.57 12.26 -7.95
CA GLY A 23 10.53 13.29 -7.98
C GLY A 23 9.21 12.71 -7.47
N ILE A 24 8.33 13.58 -6.98
CA ILE A 24 6.99 13.20 -6.55
C ILE A 24 6.01 13.59 -7.66
N SER A 25 5.24 12.61 -8.14
CA SER A 25 4.18 12.87 -9.11
C SER A 25 2.85 13.02 -8.38
N LEU A 26 2.15 14.12 -8.64
CA LEU A 26 0.85 14.38 -8.04
C LEU A 26 -0.25 13.50 -8.60
N THR A 27 -0.04 12.93 -9.78
CA THR A 27 -1.00 12.04 -10.43
C THR A 27 -0.32 10.73 -10.81
N PRO A 28 -1.07 9.63 -10.96
CA PRO A 28 -0.47 8.37 -11.36
C PRO A 28 -0.11 8.29 -12.85
N ASP A 29 -0.50 9.27 -13.65
CA ASP A 29 -0.38 9.18 -15.10
C ASP A 29 1.06 9.18 -15.61
N HIS A 30 1.95 9.86 -14.92
CA HIS A 30 3.33 10.07 -15.36
C HIS A 30 4.31 9.68 -14.26
N CYS A 31 4.12 8.54 -13.63
CA CYS A 31 5.02 8.05 -12.61
C CYS A 31 5.69 6.75 -13.05
N ASP A 32 6.80 6.43 -12.41
CA ASP A 32 7.57 5.21 -12.64
C ASP A 32 7.31 4.16 -11.57
N LEU A 33 6.69 4.56 -10.47
CA LEU A 33 6.43 3.71 -9.31
C LEU A 33 5.18 4.18 -8.58
N LEU A 34 4.34 3.24 -8.16
CA LEU A 34 3.27 3.51 -7.20
C LEU A 34 3.73 3.12 -5.81
N CYS A 35 3.57 4.01 -4.84
CA CYS A 35 3.86 3.73 -3.44
C CYS A 35 2.57 3.80 -2.61
N PHE A 36 2.24 2.69 -1.96
CA PHE A 36 1.08 2.59 -1.09
C PHE A 36 1.55 2.73 0.36
N THR A 37 1.02 3.71 1.06
CA THR A 37 1.54 4.14 2.35
C THR A 37 0.74 3.58 3.53
N GLY A 38 1.21 3.86 4.73
CA GLY A 38 0.59 3.43 5.97
C GLY A 38 -0.74 4.10 6.29
N GLY A 39 -1.31 3.78 7.42
CA GLY A 39 -2.57 4.35 7.89
C GLY A 39 -3.50 3.32 8.50
N ALA A 40 -4.80 3.55 8.38
CA ALA A 40 -5.81 2.65 8.90
C ALA A 40 -5.69 1.24 8.32
N ASP A 41 -6.21 0.27 9.05
CA ASP A 41 -6.18 -1.13 8.62
C ASP A 41 -6.91 -1.32 7.29
N VAL A 42 -6.49 -2.33 6.54
CA VAL A 42 -7.23 -2.79 5.37
C VAL A 42 -8.56 -3.36 5.83
N SER A 43 -9.63 -3.05 5.10
CA SER A 43 -10.97 -3.56 5.45
C SER A 43 -10.97 -5.08 5.46
N PRO A 44 -11.39 -5.71 6.57
CA PRO A 44 -11.46 -7.17 6.66
C PRO A 44 -12.39 -7.79 5.62
N PHE A 45 -13.39 -7.06 5.16
CA PHE A 45 -14.30 -7.57 4.13
C PHE A 45 -13.58 -7.89 2.83
N LEU A 46 -12.44 -7.25 2.55
CA LEU A 46 -11.67 -7.51 1.34
C LEU A 46 -11.00 -8.88 1.34
N TYR A 47 -10.80 -9.47 2.51
CA TYR A 47 -10.26 -10.82 2.63
C TYR A 47 -11.22 -11.79 3.31
N GLY A 48 -12.51 -11.50 3.24
CA GLY A 48 -13.57 -12.42 3.62
C GLY A 48 -13.82 -12.58 5.11
N GLU A 49 -13.43 -11.59 5.92
CA GLU A 49 -13.58 -11.66 7.37
C GLU A 49 -14.45 -10.55 7.90
N ARG A 50 -14.97 -10.74 9.12
CA ARG A 50 -15.67 -9.69 9.84
C ARG A 50 -14.66 -8.84 10.60
N PRO A 51 -14.90 -7.53 10.76
CA PRO A 51 -14.00 -6.69 11.54
C PRO A 51 -13.89 -7.16 12.99
N HIS A 52 -12.66 -7.28 13.46
CA HIS A 52 -12.38 -7.45 14.87
C HIS A 52 -12.61 -6.11 15.58
N PRO A 53 -13.03 -6.08 16.86
CA PRO A 53 -13.23 -4.81 17.57
C PRO A 53 -12.04 -3.88 17.60
N THR A 54 -10.82 -4.40 17.44
CA THR A 54 -9.60 -3.59 17.41
C THR A 54 -9.21 -3.13 16.01
N THR A 55 -9.96 -3.52 14.99
CA THR A 55 -9.64 -3.17 13.60
C THR A 55 -10.23 -1.81 13.26
N HIS A 56 -9.38 -0.92 12.78
CA HIS A 56 -9.77 0.40 12.30
C HIS A 56 -9.47 0.49 10.81
N PHE A 57 -10.50 0.66 10.00
CA PHE A 57 -10.34 0.68 8.56
C PHE A 57 -11.19 1.80 7.93
N SER A 58 -10.84 2.14 6.69
CA SER A 58 -11.59 3.10 5.89
C SER A 58 -11.93 2.48 4.54
N ALA A 59 -13.20 2.18 4.33
CA ALA A 59 -13.66 1.63 3.05
C ALA A 59 -13.42 2.60 1.89
N LEU A 60 -13.58 3.89 2.13
CA LEU A 60 -13.33 4.90 1.10
C LEU A 60 -11.88 4.87 0.63
N ARG A 61 -10.95 4.82 1.57
CA ARG A 61 -9.52 4.75 1.25
C ARG A 61 -9.18 3.45 0.54
N ASP A 62 -9.73 2.33 1.02
CA ASP A 62 -9.52 1.03 0.38
C ASP A 62 -9.96 1.07 -1.08
N ASN A 63 -11.14 1.60 -1.34
CA ASN A 63 -11.67 1.67 -2.71
C ASN A 63 -10.80 2.53 -3.61
N LYS A 64 -10.32 3.66 -3.12
CA LYS A 64 -9.42 4.54 -3.88
C LYS A 64 -8.11 3.84 -4.20
N GLU A 65 -7.54 3.14 -3.23
CA GLU A 65 -6.25 2.47 -3.41
C GLU A 65 -6.36 1.23 -4.28
N ILE A 66 -7.46 0.50 -4.20
CA ILE A 66 -7.73 -0.61 -5.12
C ILE A 66 -7.85 -0.10 -6.55
N ALA A 67 -8.57 0.99 -6.76
CA ALA A 67 -8.68 1.58 -8.08
C ALA A 67 -7.33 2.01 -8.63
N LEU A 68 -6.49 2.62 -7.78
CA LEU A 68 -5.14 3.00 -8.15
C LEU A 68 -4.29 1.78 -8.51
N TRP A 69 -4.34 0.74 -7.69
CA TRP A 69 -3.62 -0.51 -7.95
C TRP A 69 -3.98 -1.09 -9.32
N LYS A 70 -5.28 -1.13 -9.62
CA LYS A 70 -5.79 -1.71 -10.87
C LYS A 70 -5.62 -0.79 -12.07
N SER A 71 -5.29 0.47 -11.86
CA SER A 71 -5.10 1.45 -12.96
C SER A 71 -3.84 1.20 -13.77
N LYS A 72 -2.91 0.38 -13.25
CA LYS A 72 -1.67 0.06 -13.92
C LYS A 72 -1.60 -1.43 -14.25
N PRO A 73 -0.83 -1.79 -15.29
CA PRO A 73 -0.63 -3.22 -15.61
C PRO A 73 -0.05 -3.99 -14.43
N PRO A 74 -0.28 -5.32 -14.34
CA PRO A 74 0.25 -6.12 -13.23
C PRO A 74 1.75 -6.02 -13.04
N LYS A 75 2.51 -5.77 -14.10
CA LYS A 75 3.97 -5.67 -14.03
C LYS A 75 4.47 -4.26 -13.67
N PHE A 76 3.56 -3.30 -13.54
CA PHE A 76 3.98 -1.95 -13.15
C PHE A 76 4.52 -1.97 -11.73
N PRO A 77 5.70 -1.35 -11.48
CA PRO A 77 6.31 -1.40 -10.16
C PRO A 77 5.43 -0.77 -9.08
N LYS A 78 5.27 -1.49 -7.99
CA LYS A 78 4.49 -1.04 -6.84
C LYS A 78 5.26 -1.40 -5.58
N ILE A 79 5.22 -0.51 -4.59
CA ILE A 79 5.82 -0.75 -3.29
C ILE A 79 4.80 -0.42 -2.21
N GLY A 80 4.80 -1.19 -1.14
CA GLY A 80 3.90 -0.96 -0.01
C GLY A 80 4.67 -0.79 1.28
N ILE A 81 4.23 0.15 2.09
CA ILE A 81 4.81 0.44 3.39
C ILE A 81 3.72 0.25 4.44
N CYS A 82 3.94 -0.60 5.42
CA CYS A 82 2.98 -0.93 6.48
C CYS A 82 1.63 -1.36 5.88
N ARG A 83 0.58 -0.56 6.03
CA ARG A 83 -0.73 -0.85 5.47
C ARG A 83 -0.67 -1.13 3.96
N GLY A 84 0.16 -0.40 3.23
CA GLY A 84 0.32 -0.61 1.79
C GLY A 84 0.80 -2.02 1.46
N ALA A 85 1.71 -2.58 2.24
CA ALA A 85 2.16 -3.95 2.07
C ALA A 85 1.04 -4.94 2.40
N GLN A 86 0.25 -4.65 3.42
CA GLN A 86 -0.92 -5.47 3.79
C GLN A 86 -1.97 -5.46 2.67
N LEU A 87 -2.26 -4.30 2.11
CA LEU A 87 -3.19 -4.19 0.99
C LEU A 87 -2.73 -5.01 -0.20
N GLY A 88 -1.44 -4.91 -0.54
CA GLY A 88 -0.87 -5.70 -1.63
C GLY A 88 -1.03 -7.19 -1.40
N ASN A 89 -0.79 -7.66 -0.17
CA ASN A 89 -0.99 -9.06 0.17
C ASN A 89 -2.45 -9.50 -0.07
N VAL A 90 -3.40 -8.70 0.38
CA VAL A 90 -4.83 -9.00 0.20
C VAL A 90 -5.20 -9.01 -1.28
N LEU A 91 -4.72 -8.04 -2.06
CA LEU A 91 -5.02 -7.97 -3.49
C LEU A 91 -4.39 -9.12 -4.28
N CYS A 92 -3.35 -9.74 -3.72
CA CYS A 92 -2.75 -10.95 -4.28
C CYS A 92 -3.40 -12.24 -3.75
N GLY A 93 -4.50 -12.15 -3.02
CA GLY A 93 -5.25 -13.30 -2.54
C GLY A 93 -4.91 -13.74 -1.12
N GLY A 94 -4.04 -13.02 -0.41
CA GLY A 94 -3.69 -13.35 0.95
C GLY A 94 -4.70 -12.86 1.99
N THR A 95 -4.50 -13.25 3.22
CA THR A 95 -5.29 -12.81 4.36
C THR A 95 -4.39 -12.16 5.40
N LEU A 96 -5.00 -11.52 6.38
CA LEU A 96 -4.27 -10.77 7.41
C LEU A 96 -4.73 -11.19 8.80
N TRP A 97 -3.79 -11.13 9.76
CA TRP A 97 -4.11 -11.15 11.17
C TRP A 97 -4.60 -9.76 11.58
N GLN A 98 -5.78 -9.68 12.15
CA GLN A 98 -6.37 -8.39 12.51
C GLN A 98 -5.88 -7.81 13.81
N ASN A 99 -5.47 -8.66 14.75
CA ASN A 99 -5.05 -8.23 16.07
C ASN A 99 -3.75 -8.94 16.44
N VAL A 100 -2.64 -8.42 15.94
CA VAL A 100 -1.32 -8.97 16.20
C VAL A 100 -0.61 -8.06 17.18
N ASP A 101 -0.31 -8.59 18.37
CA ASP A 101 0.45 -7.85 19.36
C ASP A 101 1.82 -7.45 18.81
N LYS A 102 2.25 -6.24 19.12
CA LYS A 102 3.53 -5.71 18.69
C LYS A 102 3.71 -5.60 17.18
N HIS A 103 2.60 -5.58 16.45
CA HIS A 103 2.63 -5.41 15.00
C HIS A 103 2.65 -3.93 14.63
N GLU A 104 3.23 -3.10 15.47
CA GLU A 104 3.28 -1.67 15.22
C GLU A 104 4.59 -1.27 14.55
N GLY A 105 4.46 -0.41 13.56
CA GLY A 105 5.53 0.43 13.12
C GLY A 105 6.47 -0.22 12.13
N ARG A 106 7.42 -0.93 12.44
CA ARG A 106 8.60 -1.24 11.64
C ARG A 106 8.43 -2.38 10.65
N HIS A 107 7.75 -2.11 9.56
CA HIS A 107 7.65 -3.07 8.49
C HIS A 107 8.58 -2.67 7.36
N PRO A 108 9.36 -3.61 6.83
CA PRO A 108 10.12 -3.31 5.63
C PRO A 108 9.16 -3.05 4.47
N ALA A 109 9.54 -2.14 3.60
CA ALA A 109 8.83 -1.95 2.35
C ALA A 109 8.93 -3.22 1.52
N LYS A 110 7.86 -3.57 0.82
CA LYS A 110 7.83 -4.72 -0.07
C LYS A 110 7.52 -4.27 -1.48
N ASP A 111 8.22 -4.84 -2.43
CA ASP A 111 7.92 -4.63 -3.83
C ASP A 111 6.64 -5.38 -4.17
N LEU A 112 5.63 -4.65 -4.60
CA LEU A 112 4.32 -5.19 -4.92
C LEU A 112 4.14 -5.50 -6.41
N SER A 113 5.18 -5.33 -7.22
CA SER A 113 5.09 -5.50 -8.67
C SER A 113 5.26 -6.95 -9.12
N GLY A 114 4.61 -7.86 -8.46
CA GLY A 114 4.59 -9.28 -8.84
C GLY A 114 5.53 -10.17 -8.05
N LEU A 115 6.37 -9.61 -7.20
CA LEU A 115 7.21 -10.40 -6.32
C LEU A 115 6.52 -10.72 -5.02
N MET A 116 5.48 -10.03 -4.73
CA MET A 116 4.64 -10.32 -3.60
C MET A 116 3.82 -11.52 -3.93
N SER A 117 4.40 -12.67 -3.72
CA SER A 117 3.61 -13.88 -3.87
C SER A 117 2.53 -13.92 -2.80
N PRO A 118 1.36 -14.44 -3.12
CA PRO A 118 0.33 -14.70 -2.13
C PRO A 118 0.86 -15.74 -1.16
N GLY A 119 0.94 -15.40 0.03
CA GLY A 119 1.42 -16.35 1.02
C GLY A 119 2.80 -16.15 1.48
#